data_30020e48a2b6654ad38edb92c3f3582a
#
_entry.id   30020e48a2b6654ad38edb92c3f3582a
#
_cell.length_a   1.000
_cell.length_b   1.000
_cell.length_c   1.000
_cell.angle_alpha   90.00
_cell.angle_beta   90.00
_cell.angle_gamma   90.00
#
_symmetry.space_group_name_H-M   'P 1'
#
loop_
_entity.id
_entity.type
_entity.pdbx_description
1 polymer ?
#
loop_
_entity_poly.entity_id
_entity_poly.type
_entity_poly.pdbx_seq_one_letter_code
_entity_poly.pdbx_strand_id
1 'polypeptide(L)'
;EHADNYLDLCALGNISDVMNLATPQTRYIADQGLYRIKNKFLQVLIAAQDYSMNGEVTIHNVSWYITPIVNAMIRMGPMEDRDILFKAFIGEEQMFDYKKRDGTIVQESIYEHAARLCKNIKGVQDRARDKLLNDVHDDANPDDKVVMLQTDNPNSGILGLSAMKLADMIKRPVIIVKPFKKNGVLELSGSGRNFNNSPIESLKDQIDSTGLFTLAQGHANALGVSLLPENFEAAR
;
A
#
# COMPACT_ATOMS: atom_id res chain seq x y z
N GLU A 1 1.82 31.70 5.79
CA GLU A 1 3.06 31.75 6.62
C GLU A 1 3.49 30.38 7.17
N HIS A 2 2.64 29.32 7.12
CA HIS A 2 2.97 28.05 7.76
C HIS A 2 3.06 26.86 6.80
N ALA A 3 2.70 26.99 5.52
CA ALA A 3 2.72 25.90 4.55
C ALA A 3 4.12 25.26 4.39
N ASP A 4 5.18 26.07 4.45
CA ASP A 4 6.56 25.62 4.36
C ASP A 4 6.99 24.69 5.52
N ASN A 5 6.22 24.68 6.61
CA ASN A 5 6.49 23.78 7.74
C ASN A 5 6.03 22.34 7.48
N TYR A 6 5.26 22.09 6.42
CA TYR A 6 4.68 20.80 6.09
C TYR A 6 5.12 20.28 4.70
N LEU A 7 6.13 20.91 4.08
CA LEU A 7 6.63 20.51 2.76
C LEU A 7 7.14 19.07 2.75
N ASP A 8 7.75 18.62 3.84
CA ASP A 8 8.20 17.24 4.01
C ASP A 8 7.05 16.22 4.01
N LEU A 9 5.93 16.55 4.66
CA LEU A 9 4.73 15.72 4.63
C LEU A 9 4.04 15.76 3.26
N CYS A 10 4.02 16.94 2.61
CA CYS A 10 3.54 17.05 1.23
C CYS A 10 4.42 16.24 0.26
N ALA A 11 5.74 16.26 0.44
CA ALA A 11 6.67 15.44 -0.33
C ALA A 11 6.40 13.95 -0.13
N LEU A 12 6.25 13.51 1.12
CA LEU A 12 5.90 12.12 1.43
C LEU A 12 4.58 11.71 0.76
N GLY A 13 3.55 12.57 0.82
CA GLY A 13 2.26 12.34 0.17
C GLY A 13 2.39 12.19 -1.35
N ASN A 14 3.07 13.11 -2.03
CA ASN A 14 3.30 13.08 -3.47
C ASN A 14 4.06 11.83 -3.91
N ILE A 15 5.09 11.43 -3.15
CA ILE A 15 5.88 10.23 -3.42
C ILE A 15 5.04 8.97 -3.18
N SER A 16 4.25 8.95 -2.11
CA SER A 16 3.40 7.80 -1.74
C SER A 16 2.28 7.54 -2.75
N ASP A 17 1.75 8.59 -3.37
CA ASP A 17 0.70 8.52 -4.41
C ASP A 17 1.28 8.41 -5.83
N VAL A 18 2.61 8.28 -5.95
CA VAL A 18 3.31 8.14 -7.23
C VAL A 18 2.93 9.27 -8.21
N MET A 19 2.81 10.49 -7.71
CA MET A 19 2.46 11.65 -8.53
C MET A 19 3.52 11.92 -9.61
N ASN A 20 3.07 12.48 -10.73
CA ASN A 20 3.95 12.75 -11.87
C ASN A 20 5.03 13.80 -11.52
N LEU A 21 6.25 13.33 -11.29
CA LEU A 21 7.42 14.16 -10.98
C LEU A 21 7.99 14.93 -12.18
N ALA A 22 7.48 14.72 -13.40
CA ALA A 22 7.79 15.57 -14.55
C ALA A 22 7.10 16.94 -14.45
N THR A 23 6.04 17.05 -13.62
CA THR A 23 5.38 18.32 -13.33
C THR A 23 6.28 19.16 -12.41
N PRO A 24 6.64 20.41 -12.78
CA PRO A 24 7.58 21.22 -12.02
C PRO A 24 7.17 21.45 -10.57
N GLN A 25 5.87 21.67 -10.30
CA GLN A 25 5.36 21.90 -8.94
C GLN A 25 5.52 20.65 -8.08
N THR A 26 5.13 19.47 -8.57
CA THR A 26 5.27 18.20 -7.85
C THR A 26 6.73 17.90 -7.55
N ARG A 27 7.59 18.11 -8.56
CA ARG A 27 9.05 17.96 -8.41
C ARG A 27 9.62 18.89 -7.35
N TYR A 28 9.27 20.16 -7.41
CA TYR A 28 9.72 21.15 -6.44
C TYR A 28 9.31 20.76 -5.00
N ILE A 29 8.05 20.38 -4.78
CA ILE A 29 7.58 19.97 -3.46
C ILE A 29 8.35 18.73 -2.96
N ALA A 30 8.56 17.74 -3.82
CA ALA A 30 9.30 16.53 -3.46
C ALA A 30 10.76 16.86 -3.09
N ASP A 31 11.47 17.62 -3.94
CA ASP A 31 12.87 17.97 -3.72
C ASP A 31 13.04 18.85 -2.47
N GLN A 32 12.23 19.93 -2.32
CA GLN A 32 12.35 20.85 -1.18
C GLN A 32 11.88 20.21 0.14
N GLY A 33 10.85 19.39 0.11
CA GLY A 33 10.37 18.70 1.30
C GLY A 33 11.37 17.67 1.82
N LEU A 34 12.07 16.95 0.95
CA LEU A 34 13.11 16.01 1.37
C LEU A 34 14.42 16.70 1.76
N TYR A 35 14.71 17.89 1.21
CA TYR A 35 15.90 18.66 1.58
C TYR A 35 15.88 19.16 3.03
N ARG A 36 14.69 19.45 3.58
CA ARG A 36 14.50 19.96 4.94
C ARG A 36 13.39 19.25 5.68
N ILE A 37 13.65 18.04 6.11
CA ILE A 37 12.69 17.27 6.90
C ILE A 37 12.61 17.83 8.31
N LYS A 38 11.46 18.39 8.68
CA LYS A 38 11.16 19.00 9.98
C LYS A 38 10.35 18.07 10.87
N ASN A 39 9.52 17.20 10.27
CA ASN A 39 8.66 16.31 11.01
C ASN A 39 9.47 15.29 11.80
N LYS A 40 9.32 15.29 13.13
CA LYS A 40 10.08 14.45 14.06
C LYS A 40 9.85 12.95 13.79
N PHE A 41 8.60 12.54 13.50
CA PHE A 41 8.31 11.15 13.18
C PHE A 41 9.00 10.71 11.89
N LEU A 42 8.95 11.53 10.85
CA LEU A 42 9.60 11.21 9.58
C LEU A 42 11.13 11.12 9.73
N GLN A 43 11.75 11.98 10.54
CA GLN A 43 13.17 11.91 10.89
C GLN A 43 13.51 10.57 11.56
N VAL A 44 12.72 10.17 12.57
CA VAL A 44 12.92 8.89 13.30
C VAL A 44 12.73 7.70 12.38
N LEU A 45 11.69 7.73 11.52
CA LEU A 45 11.43 6.64 10.58
C LEU A 45 12.54 6.49 9.54
N ILE A 46 13.07 7.60 9.03
CA ILE A 46 14.22 7.62 8.10
C ILE A 46 15.47 7.07 8.80
N ALA A 47 15.78 7.55 9.99
CA ALA A 47 16.92 7.05 10.78
C ALA A 47 16.81 5.54 11.04
N ALA A 48 15.60 5.02 11.27
CA ALA A 48 15.36 3.59 11.44
C ALA A 48 15.53 2.77 10.14
N GLN A 49 15.66 3.42 8.98
CA GLN A 49 15.90 2.81 7.66
C GLN A 49 17.26 3.21 7.05
N ASP A 50 18.10 3.90 7.80
CA ASP A 50 19.37 4.47 7.32
C ASP A 50 20.25 3.45 6.59
N TYR A 51 20.40 2.25 7.15
CA TYR A 51 21.14 1.16 6.52
C TYR A 51 20.57 0.77 5.14
N SER A 52 19.25 0.65 5.02
CA SER A 52 18.59 0.29 3.76
C SER A 52 18.66 1.39 2.71
N MET A 53 18.75 2.65 3.18
CA MET A 53 18.81 3.85 2.34
C MET A 53 20.26 4.29 2.05
N ASN A 54 21.27 3.58 2.56
CA ASN A 54 22.70 3.93 2.44
C ASN A 54 23.02 5.37 2.92
N GLY A 55 22.31 5.87 3.93
CA GLY A 55 22.47 7.21 4.46
C GLY A 55 21.94 8.34 3.54
N GLU A 56 21.27 8.02 2.43
CA GLU A 56 20.80 8.99 1.47
C GLU A 56 19.27 9.14 1.47
N VAL A 57 18.78 10.38 1.64
CA VAL A 57 17.36 10.73 1.56
C VAL A 57 17.06 11.23 0.15
N THR A 58 16.68 10.31 -0.71
CA THR A 58 16.26 10.58 -2.10
C THR A 58 14.78 10.23 -2.31
N ILE A 59 14.16 10.77 -3.36
CA ILE A 59 12.79 10.40 -3.75
C ILE A 59 12.69 8.89 -3.93
N HIS A 60 13.69 8.28 -4.57
CA HIS A 60 13.76 6.82 -4.78
C HIS A 60 13.78 6.08 -3.43
N ASN A 61 14.68 6.43 -2.53
CA ASN A 61 14.82 5.75 -1.24
C ASN A 61 13.57 5.92 -0.36
N VAL A 62 12.96 7.11 -0.34
CA VAL A 62 11.70 7.34 0.37
C VAL A 62 10.57 6.50 -0.21
N SER A 63 10.46 6.41 -1.54
CA SER A 63 9.46 5.59 -2.22
C SER A 63 9.58 4.09 -1.89
N TRP A 64 10.81 3.59 -1.75
CA TRP A 64 11.06 2.15 -1.54
C TRP A 64 11.14 1.73 -0.07
N TYR A 65 11.62 2.59 0.82
CA TYR A 65 11.93 2.21 2.21
C TYR A 65 11.06 2.90 3.26
N ILE A 66 10.46 4.06 2.96
CA ILE A 66 9.63 4.82 3.91
C ILE A 66 8.14 4.65 3.60
N THR A 67 7.73 5.01 2.38
CA THR A 67 6.33 4.94 1.93
C THR A 67 5.66 3.58 2.17
N PRO A 68 6.30 2.41 1.86
CA PRO A 68 5.65 1.12 2.08
C PRO A 68 5.38 0.81 3.55
N ILE A 69 6.19 1.34 4.47
CA ILE A 69 6.04 1.14 5.91
C ILE A 69 4.82 1.92 6.43
N VAL A 70 4.70 3.19 6.05
CA VAL A 70 3.54 4.04 6.39
C VAL A 70 2.26 3.47 5.78
N ASN A 71 2.30 3.12 4.49
CA ASN A 71 1.16 2.56 3.78
C ASN A 71 0.69 1.21 4.36
N ALA A 72 1.62 0.40 4.89
CA ALA A 72 1.25 -0.85 5.56
C ALA A 72 0.41 -0.58 6.80
N MET A 73 0.81 0.39 7.64
CA MET A 73 0.04 0.79 8.82
C MET A 73 -1.35 1.31 8.44
N ILE A 74 -1.45 2.19 7.44
CA ILE A 74 -2.73 2.73 6.97
C ILE A 74 -3.66 1.63 6.46
N ARG A 75 -3.13 0.61 5.77
CA ARG A 75 -3.93 -0.46 5.15
C ARG A 75 -4.31 -1.58 6.12
N MET A 76 -3.46 -1.91 7.08
CA MET A 76 -3.57 -3.12 7.89
C MET A 76 -3.47 -2.88 9.39
N GLY A 77 -2.97 -1.74 9.84
CA GLY A 77 -2.86 -1.42 11.26
C GLY A 77 -4.23 -1.36 11.94
N PRO A 78 -4.36 -1.81 13.20
CA PRO A 78 -5.54 -1.56 14.00
C PRO A 78 -5.77 -0.05 14.19
N MET A 79 -6.99 0.33 14.57
CA MET A 79 -7.36 1.76 14.67
C MET A 79 -6.50 2.49 15.70
N GLU A 80 -6.21 1.83 16.83
CA GLU A 80 -5.37 2.39 17.90
C GLU A 80 -3.95 2.73 17.38
N ASP A 81 -3.34 1.84 16.60
CA ASP A 81 -2.00 2.07 16.05
C ASP A 81 -2.00 3.16 14.98
N ARG A 82 -3.09 3.28 14.20
CA ARG A 82 -3.26 4.37 13.22
C ARG A 82 -3.43 5.71 13.92
N ASP A 83 -4.13 5.76 15.05
CA ASP A 83 -4.26 6.96 15.88
C ASP A 83 -2.90 7.40 16.42
N ILE A 84 -2.09 6.47 16.92
CA ILE A 84 -0.70 6.74 17.34
C ILE A 84 0.13 7.28 16.16
N LEU A 85 0.04 6.68 14.98
CA LEU A 85 0.71 7.18 13.80
C LEU A 85 0.28 8.60 13.45
N PHE A 86 -1.02 8.90 13.47
CA PHE A 86 -1.55 10.23 13.20
C PHE A 86 -1.03 11.25 14.21
N LYS A 87 -1.07 10.94 15.50
CA LYS A 87 -0.53 11.78 16.58
C LYS A 87 0.96 12.04 16.42
N ALA A 88 1.73 11.03 16.01
CA ALA A 88 3.15 11.19 15.71
C ALA A 88 3.38 12.16 14.53
N PHE A 89 2.56 12.09 13.46
CA PHE A 89 2.66 13.02 12.33
C PHE A 89 2.31 14.46 12.70
N ILE A 90 1.33 14.69 13.56
CA ILE A 90 0.97 16.05 14.00
C ILE A 90 1.86 16.61 15.12
N GLY A 91 2.83 15.81 15.59
CA GLY A 91 3.83 16.25 16.55
C GLY A 91 3.39 16.23 18.01
N GLU A 92 2.40 15.40 18.38
CA GLU A 92 2.08 15.18 19.80
C GLU A 92 3.28 14.58 20.53
N GLU A 93 3.46 14.96 21.79
CA GLU A 93 4.54 14.45 22.63
C GLU A 93 3.94 13.49 23.67
N GLN A 94 4.31 12.23 23.58
CA GLN A 94 3.90 11.17 24.50
C GLN A 94 5.03 10.16 24.65
N MET A 95 5.16 9.58 25.85
CA MET A 95 6.13 8.51 26.15
C MET A 95 5.38 7.19 26.36
N PHE A 96 6.00 6.11 25.94
CA PHE A 96 5.48 4.74 26.02
C PHE A 96 6.50 3.83 26.68
N ASP A 97 6.01 2.90 27.51
CA ASP A 97 6.82 1.80 28.01
C ASP A 97 7.01 0.74 26.93
N TYR A 98 8.24 0.42 26.61
CA TYR A 98 8.59 -0.65 25.70
C TYR A 98 9.41 -1.72 26.39
N LYS A 99 8.87 -2.95 26.44
CA LYS A 99 9.58 -4.11 26.97
C LYS A 99 10.42 -4.76 25.86
N LYS A 100 11.74 -4.70 26.01
CA LYS A 100 12.69 -5.38 25.10
C LYS A 100 12.61 -6.91 25.24
N ARG A 101 13.22 -7.62 24.30
CA ARG A 101 13.28 -9.10 24.31
C ARG A 101 13.97 -9.68 25.53
N ASP A 102 14.95 -8.98 26.10
CA ASP A 102 15.66 -9.34 27.32
C ASP A 102 14.86 -9.06 28.61
N GLY A 103 13.65 -8.54 28.50
CA GLY A 103 12.75 -8.19 29.60
C GLY A 103 12.93 -6.77 30.14
N THR A 104 13.93 -6.02 29.69
CA THR A 104 14.17 -4.63 30.12
C THR A 104 13.06 -3.72 29.61
N ILE A 105 12.53 -2.86 30.49
CA ILE A 105 11.56 -1.81 30.12
C ILE A 105 12.35 -0.53 29.86
N VAL A 106 12.11 0.07 28.70
CA VAL A 106 12.66 1.38 28.32
C VAL A 106 11.53 2.33 27.93
N GLN A 107 11.77 3.62 28.11
CA GLN A 107 10.86 4.65 27.63
C GLN A 107 11.18 4.95 26.15
N GLU A 108 10.17 4.96 25.30
CA GLU A 108 10.27 5.38 23.91
C GLU A 108 9.31 6.55 23.64
N SER A 109 9.74 7.48 22.81
CA SER A 109 8.87 8.57 22.35
C SER A 109 7.77 8.04 21.42
N ILE A 110 6.68 8.80 21.26
CA ILE A 110 5.61 8.47 20.31
C ILE A 110 6.16 8.25 18.88
N TYR A 111 7.22 8.96 18.51
CA TYR A 111 7.85 8.84 17.19
C TYR A 111 8.54 7.48 17.02
N GLU A 112 9.30 7.03 18.02
CA GLU A 112 9.94 5.71 18.04
C GLU A 112 8.90 4.60 18.12
N HIS A 113 7.89 4.78 18.97
CA HIS A 113 6.77 3.85 19.13
C HIS A 113 6.03 3.66 17.81
N ALA A 114 5.58 4.73 17.15
CA ALA A 114 4.91 4.70 15.87
C ALA A 114 5.78 4.07 14.77
N ALA A 115 7.07 4.41 14.70
CA ALA A 115 7.99 3.83 13.72
C ALA A 115 8.13 2.31 13.91
N ARG A 116 8.23 1.83 15.15
CA ARG A 116 8.30 0.41 15.48
C ARG A 116 7.00 -0.32 15.14
N LEU A 117 5.82 0.25 15.48
CA LEU A 117 4.53 -0.29 15.11
C LEU A 117 4.38 -0.41 13.58
N CYS A 118 4.71 0.64 12.85
CA CYS A 118 4.66 0.65 11.38
C CYS A 118 5.56 -0.45 10.76
N LYS A 119 6.79 -0.63 11.26
CA LYS A 119 7.69 -1.71 10.81
C LYS A 119 7.13 -3.09 11.12
N ASN A 120 6.54 -3.29 12.29
CA ASN A 120 5.90 -4.56 12.67
C ASN A 120 4.74 -4.90 11.74
N ILE A 121 3.83 -3.94 11.49
CA ILE A 121 2.70 -4.11 10.56
C ILE A 121 3.19 -4.37 9.14
N LYS A 122 4.26 -3.69 8.69
CA LYS A 122 4.87 -3.99 7.38
C LYS A 122 5.32 -5.44 7.28
N GLY A 123 5.97 -5.97 8.32
CA GLY A 123 6.36 -7.38 8.37
C GLY A 123 5.17 -8.34 8.37
N VAL A 124 4.07 -7.99 9.04
CA VAL A 124 2.81 -8.76 8.99
C VAL A 124 2.22 -8.74 7.58
N GLN A 125 2.19 -7.55 6.95
CA GLN A 125 1.68 -7.38 5.59
C GLN A 125 2.48 -8.22 4.58
N ASP A 126 3.81 -8.22 4.66
CA ASP A 126 4.65 -8.98 3.75
C ASP A 126 4.42 -10.48 3.87
N ARG A 127 4.35 -11.01 5.09
CA ARG A 127 4.04 -12.44 5.32
C ARG A 127 2.65 -12.82 4.82
N ALA A 128 1.66 -11.97 5.06
CA ALA A 128 0.28 -12.21 4.61
C ALA A 128 0.17 -12.18 3.07
N ARG A 129 0.88 -11.24 2.41
CA ARG A 129 0.98 -11.18 0.96
C ARG A 129 1.65 -12.42 0.39
N ASP A 130 2.81 -12.82 0.94
CA ASP A 130 3.56 -13.96 0.42
C ASP A 130 2.79 -15.27 0.62
N LYS A 131 2.06 -15.40 1.73
CA LYS A 131 1.14 -16.52 1.94
C LYS A 131 0.03 -16.54 0.87
N LEU A 132 -0.66 -15.39 0.66
CA LEU A 132 -1.71 -15.30 -0.35
C LEU A 132 -1.18 -15.66 -1.74
N LEU A 133 0.01 -15.20 -2.10
CA LEU A 133 0.61 -15.52 -3.40
C LEU A 133 0.85 -17.01 -3.57
N ASN A 134 1.33 -17.69 -2.52
CA ASN A 134 1.51 -19.15 -2.56
C ASN A 134 0.17 -19.88 -2.68
N ASP A 135 -0.86 -19.38 -1.99
CA ASP A 135 -2.21 -20.00 -2.00
C ASP A 135 -2.90 -19.89 -3.38
N VAL A 136 -2.63 -18.82 -4.16
CA VAL A 136 -3.33 -18.57 -5.44
C VAL A 136 -2.47 -18.80 -6.69
N HIS A 137 -1.17 -19.02 -6.53
CA HIS A 137 -0.25 -19.15 -7.68
C HIS A 137 -0.62 -20.32 -8.59
N ASP A 138 -1.01 -21.43 -8.01
CA ASP A 138 -1.31 -22.66 -8.76
C ASP A 138 -2.69 -22.60 -9.45
N ASP A 139 -3.56 -21.67 -9.05
CA ASP A 139 -4.87 -21.43 -9.67
C ASP A 139 -4.78 -20.52 -10.91
N ALA A 140 -3.64 -19.91 -11.14
CA ALA A 140 -3.41 -19.05 -12.29
C ALA A 140 -3.26 -19.88 -13.57
N ASN A 141 -4.27 -19.87 -14.44
CA ASN A 141 -4.18 -20.53 -15.72
C ASN A 141 -3.22 -19.77 -16.66
N PRO A 142 -2.15 -20.41 -17.18
CA PRO A 142 -1.18 -19.75 -18.05
C PRO A 142 -1.75 -19.29 -19.38
N ASP A 143 -2.92 -19.76 -19.81
CA ASP A 143 -3.56 -19.37 -21.07
C ASP A 143 -4.49 -18.15 -20.93
N ASP A 144 -4.86 -17.76 -19.70
CA ASP A 144 -5.73 -16.61 -19.46
C ASP A 144 -5.05 -15.30 -19.83
N LYS A 145 -5.71 -14.45 -20.62
CA LYS A 145 -5.21 -13.10 -20.95
C LYS A 145 -5.28 -12.14 -19.79
N VAL A 146 -6.30 -12.27 -18.95
CA VAL A 146 -6.48 -11.60 -17.66
C VAL A 146 -6.72 -12.70 -16.63
N VAL A 147 -5.85 -12.81 -15.65
CA VAL A 147 -5.95 -13.87 -14.63
C VAL A 147 -6.90 -13.43 -13.52
N MET A 148 -8.00 -14.13 -13.34
CA MET A 148 -8.95 -13.90 -12.24
C MET A 148 -8.82 -15.00 -11.19
N LEU A 149 -8.64 -14.57 -9.93
CA LEU A 149 -8.43 -15.47 -8.80
C LEU A 149 -9.40 -15.11 -7.66
N GLN A 150 -9.90 -16.15 -7.01
CA GLN A 150 -10.71 -15.98 -5.80
C GLN A 150 -9.94 -16.45 -4.57
N THR A 151 -10.09 -15.75 -3.44
CA THR A 151 -9.46 -16.12 -2.17
C THR A 151 -10.43 -15.93 -1.02
N ASP A 152 -10.29 -16.76 0.02
CA ASP A 152 -10.98 -16.61 1.29
C ASP A 152 -10.19 -15.79 2.31
N ASN A 153 -9.05 -15.19 1.90
CA ASN A 153 -8.21 -14.38 2.79
C ASN A 153 -9.01 -13.20 3.36
N PRO A 154 -9.14 -13.08 4.70
CA PRO A 154 -9.96 -12.04 5.31
C PRO A 154 -9.43 -10.62 5.07
N ASN A 155 -8.15 -10.47 4.73
CA ASN A 155 -7.48 -9.17 4.65
C ASN A 155 -7.55 -8.55 3.26
N SER A 156 -8.48 -7.61 3.08
CA SER A 156 -8.64 -6.88 1.81
C SER A 156 -7.45 -5.96 1.49
N GLY A 157 -6.69 -5.52 2.50
CA GLY A 157 -5.58 -4.57 2.34
C GLY A 157 -4.37 -5.12 1.57
N ILE A 158 -4.30 -6.46 1.39
CA ILE A 158 -3.20 -7.10 0.66
C ILE A 158 -3.57 -7.49 -0.78
N LEU A 159 -4.85 -7.52 -1.15
CA LEU A 159 -5.28 -8.02 -2.46
C LEU A 159 -4.61 -7.27 -3.62
N GLY A 160 -4.60 -5.92 -3.55
CA GLY A 160 -3.96 -5.11 -4.58
C GLY A 160 -2.44 -5.28 -4.66
N LEU A 161 -1.77 -5.48 -3.52
CA LEU A 161 -0.32 -5.74 -3.48
C LEU A 161 0.02 -7.12 -4.05
N SER A 162 -0.80 -8.12 -3.72
CA SER A 162 -0.65 -9.49 -4.24
C SER A 162 -0.94 -9.54 -5.74
N ALA A 163 -2.01 -8.87 -6.19
CA ALA A 163 -2.33 -8.76 -7.61
C ALA A 163 -1.19 -8.10 -8.41
N MET A 164 -0.61 -7.00 -7.89
CA MET A 164 0.52 -6.31 -8.52
C MET A 164 1.74 -7.23 -8.63
N LYS A 165 2.12 -7.89 -7.52
CA LYS A 165 3.30 -8.76 -7.51
C LYS A 165 3.12 -9.97 -8.44
N LEU A 166 1.92 -10.57 -8.45
CA LEU A 166 1.64 -11.68 -9.35
C LEU A 166 1.61 -11.23 -10.82
N ALA A 167 1.00 -10.08 -11.13
CA ALA A 167 0.97 -9.53 -12.48
C ALA A 167 2.39 -9.26 -13.03
N ASP A 168 3.30 -8.75 -12.18
CA ASP A 168 4.69 -8.55 -12.56
C ASP A 168 5.46 -9.87 -12.75
N MET A 169 5.11 -10.92 -12.00
CA MET A 169 5.74 -12.23 -12.14
C MET A 169 5.30 -12.95 -13.42
N ILE A 170 4.00 -12.99 -13.69
CA ILE A 170 3.45 -13.76 -14.82
C ILE A 170 3.29 -12.93 -16.10
N LYS A 171 3.55 -11.62 -16.04
CA LYS A 171 3.40 -10.66 -17.15
C LYS A 171 2.01 -10.69 -17.79
N ARG A 172 0.99 -10.66 -16.91
CA ARG A 172 -0.43 -10.61 -17.27
C ARG A 172 -1.19 -9.75 -16.25
N PRO A 173 -2.28 -9.09 -16.64
CA PRO A 173 -3.16 -8.46 -15.67
C PRO A 173 -3.75 -9.48 -14.71
N VAL A 174 -3.85 -9.11 -13.45
CA VAL A 174 -4.37 -9.98 -12.38
C VAL A 174 -5.47 -9.27 -11.61
N ILE A 175 -6.56 -9.99 -11.38
CA ILE A 175 -7.69 -9.59 -10.54
C ILE A 175 -7.81 -10.61 -9.43
N ILE A 176 -7.71 -10.17 -8.17
CA ILE A 176 -7.93 -11.02 -7.00
C ILE A 176 -9.17 -10.52 -6.28
N VAL A 177 -10.16 -11.38 -6.12
CA VAL A 177 -11.43 -11.09 -5.44
C VAL A 177 -11.65 -12.01 -4.25
N LYS A 178 -12.52 -11.58 -3.34
CA LYS A 178 -12.98 -12.38 -2.20
C LYS A 178 -14.47 -12.15 -1.96
N PRO A 179 -15.17 -13.09 -1.29
CA PRO A 179 -16.55 -12.89 -0.89
C PRO A 179 -16.70 -11.67 0.03
N PHE A 180 -17.67 -10.84 -0.26
CA PHE A 180 -18.02 -9.65 0.53
C PHE A 180 -19.54 -9.45 0.53
N LYS A 181 -20.14 -9.23 1.71
CA LYS A 181 -21.55 -8.90 1.82
C LYS A 181 -21.75 -7.39 1.84
N LYS A 182 -22.47 -6.86 0.85
CA LYS A 182 -22.86 -5.45 0.76
C LYS A 182 -24.38 -5.36 0.84
N ASN A 183 -24.88 -4.67 1.86
CA ASN A 183 -26.34 -4.52 2.08
C ASN A 183 -27.13 -5.85 2.03
N GLY A 184 -26.54 -6.92 2.53
CA GLY A 184 -27.15 -8.26 2.53
C GLY A 184 -26.94 -9.06 1.24
N VAL A 185 -26.46 -8.46 0.17
CA VAL A 185 -26.13 -9.12 -1.11
C VAL A 185 -24.69 -9.63 -1.06
N LEU A 186 -24.47 -10.87 -1.49
CA LEU A 186 -23.14 -11.44 -1.66
C LEU A 186 -22.55 -10.95 -2.99
N GLU A 187 -21.41 -10.30 -2.92
CA GLU A 187 -20.58 -9.92 -4.06
C GLU A 187 -19.19 -10.53 -3.92
N LEU A 188 -18.46 -10.64 -5.00
CA LEU A 188 -17.01 -10.84 -5.00
C LEU A 188 -16.36 -9.48 -5.19
N SER A 189 -15.57 -9.03 -4.21
CA SER A 189 -14.95 -7.72 -4.22
C SER A 189 -13.44 -7.82 -4.05
N GLY A 190 -12.68 -7.00 -4.75
CA GLY A 190 -11.23 -7.10 -4.72
C GLY A 190 -10.47 -6.03 -5.48
N SER A 191 -9.34 -6.41 -6.03
CA SER A 191 -8.43 -5.48 -6.72
C SER A 191 -7.90 -6.06 -8.02
N GLY A 192 -7.89 -5.21 -9.06
CA GLY A 192 -7.24 -5.47 -10.34
C GLY A 192 -5.93 -4.68 -10.48
N ARG A 193 -4.93 -5.32 -11.06
CA ARG A 193 -3.64 -4.72 -11.38
C ARG A 193 -3.15 -5.17 -12.75
N ASN A 194 -2.67 -4.21 -13.52
CA ASN A 194 -1.94 -4.48 -14.75
C ASN A 194 -0.43 -4.49 -14.46
N PHE A 195 0.35 -5.13 -15.33
CA PHE A 195 1.81 -5.13 -15.25
C PHE A 195 2.41 -4.03 -16.12
N ASN A 196 3.66 -3.66 -15.84
CA ASN A 196 4.38 -2.65 -16.62
C ASN A 196 4.63 -3.12 -18.06
N ASN A 197 4.42 -2.21 -19.02
CA ASN A 197 4.52 -2.48 -20.45
C ASN A 197 3.48 -3.49 -21.00
N SER A 198 2.33 -3.59 -20.33
CA SER A 198 1.19 -4.34 -20.84
C SER A 198 0.68 -3.73 -22.16
N PRO A 199 0.26 -4.54 -23.13
CA PRO A 199 -0.43 -4.04 -24.32
C PRO A 199 -1.83 -3.50 -24.03
N ILE A 200 -2.38 -3.75 -22.83
CA ILE A 200 -3.66 -3.20 -22.38
C ILE A 200 -3.39 -1.83 -21.77
N GLU A 201 -3.82 -0.77 -22.45
CA GLU A 201 -3.64 0.62 -21.99
C GLU A 201 -4.44 0.91 -20.72
N SER A 202 -5.68 0.41 -20.64
CA SER A 202 -6.57 0.58 -19.49
C SER A 202 -7.27 -0.75 -19.17
N LEU A 203 -6.80 -1.41 -18.13
CA LEU A 203 -7.45 -2.60 -17.58
C LEU A 203 -8.87 -2.25 -17.07
N LYS A 204 -9.04 -1.05 -16.49
CA LYS A 204 -10.34 -0.58 -16.03
C LYS A 204 -11.37 -0.54 -17.15
N ASP A 205 -11.05 0.13 -18.28
CA ASP A 205 -12.00 0.28 -19.37
C ASP A 205 -12.29 -1.07 -20.04
N GLN A 206 -11.30 -1.95 -20.10
CA GLN A 206 -11.48 -3.32 -20.59
C GLN A 206 -12.51 -4.09 -19.74
N ILE A 207 -12.39 -4.00 -18.41
CA ILE A 207 -13.30 -4.66 -17.46
C ILE A 207 -14.70 -4.06 -17.54
N ASP A 208 -14.80 -2.73 -17.53
CA ASP A 208 -16.07 -2.01 -17.62
C ASP A 208 -16.85 -2.38 -18.90
N SER A 209 -16.15 -2.54 -20.02
CA SER A 209 -16.76 -2.88 -21.30
C SER A 209 -17.44 -4.25 -21.34
N THR A 210 -17.08 -5.15 -20.43
CA THR A 210 -17.69 -6.50 -20.35
C THR A 210 -19.13 -6.49 -19.81
N GLY A 211 -19.49 -5.47 -19.02
CA GLY A 211 -20.78 -5.41 -18.32
C GLY A 211 -20.98 -6.45 -17.21
N LEU A 212 -19.93 -7.24 -16.88
CA LEU A 212 -20.00 -8.32 -15.87
C LEU A 212 -19.71 -7.83 -14.45
N PHE A 213 -19.07 -6.67 -14.33
CA PHE A 213 -18.68 -6.08 -13.04
C PHE A 213 -19.71 -5.07 -12.57
N THR A 214 -20.05 -5.11 -11.28
CA THR A 214 -20.91 -4.12 -10.60
C THR A 214 -20.14 -2.87 -10.21
N LEU A 215 -18.80 -2.97 -10.12
CA LEU A 215 -17.89 -1.87 -9.82
C LEU A 215 -16.54 -2.09 -10.51
N ALA A 216 -16.03 -1.05 -11.21
CA ALA A 216 -14.64 -0.93 -11.62
C ALA A 216 -14.18 0.51 -11.36
N GLN A 217 -13.52 0.76 -10.22
CA GLN A 217 -13.20 2.12 -9.76
C GLN A 217 -11.70 2.25 -9.42
N GLY A 218 -11.10 3.35 -9.83
CA GLY A 218 -9.68 3.66 -9.58
C GLY A 218 -8.98 4.15 -10.83
N HIS A 219 -7.68 3.90 -10.91
CA HIS A 219 -6.83 4.25 -12.05
C HIS A 219 -6.95 3.21 -13.18
N ALA A 220 -6.53 3.58 -14.38
CA ALA A 220 -6.56 2.71 -15.56
C ALA A 220 -5.98 1.30 -15.31
N ASN A 221 -4.88 1.21 -14.58
CA ASN A 221 -4.13 -0.04 -14.35
C ASN A 221 -4.04 -0.48 -12.88
N ALA A 222 -4.76 0.22 -11.97
CA ALA A 222 -4.84 -0.12 -10.54
C ALA A 222 -6.21 0.26 -9.99
N LEU A 223 -7.09 -0.72 -9.84
CA LEU A 223 -8.50 -0.49 -9.55
C LEU A 223 -9.07 -1.46 -8.51
N GLY A 224 -10.13 -1.02 -7.86
CA GLY A 224 -11.04 -1.87 -7.10
C GLY A 224 -12.13 -2.40 -8.01
N VAL A 225 -12.52 -3.64 -7.79
CA VAL A 225 -13.56 -4.33 -8.57
C VAL A 225 -14.58 -4.98 -7.67
N SER A 226 -15.82 -5.09 -8.15
CA SER A 226 -16.86 -5.96 -7.59
C SER A 226 -17.65 -6.60 -8.72
N LEU A 227 -18.12 -7.82 -8.50
CA LEU A 227 -19.01 -8.55 -9.41
C LEU A 227 -19.91 -9.51 -8.62
N LEU A 228 -21.00 -9.92 -9.23
CA LEU A 228 -21.84 -10.96 -8.65
C LEU A 228 -21.16 -12.32 -8.81
N PRO A 229 -21.32 -13.26 -7.84
CA PRO A 229 -20.68 -14.59 -7.90
C PRO A 229 -21.00 -15.37 -9.19
N GLU A 230 -22.23 -15.26 -9.71
CA GLU A 230 -22.64 -15.91 -10.95
C GLU A 230 -21.90 -15.41 -12.20
N ASN A 231 -21.34 -14.21 -12.15
CA ASN A 231 -20.56 -13.62 -13.26
C ASN A 231 -19.07 -14.01 -13.23
N PHE A 232 -18.60 -14.67 -12.16
CA PHE A 232 -17.17 -14.93 -11.98
C PHE A 232 -16.59 -15.80 -13.12
N GLU A 233 -17.26 -16.90 -13.46
CA GLU A 233 -16.77 -17.79 -14.52
C GLU A 233 -16.87 -17.15 -15.92
N ALA A 234 -17.87 -16.29 -16.15
CA ALA A 234 -17.99 -15.56 -17.42
C ALA A 234 -16.95 -14.42 -17.55
N ALA A 235 -16.49 -13.88 -16.43
CA ALA A 235 -15.48 -12.82 -16.37
C ALA A 235 -14.05 -13.37 -16.40
N ARG A 236 -13.86 -14.63 -16.05
CA ARG A 236 -12.60 -15.37 -16.07
C ARG A 236 -12.25 -15.81 -17.48
#